data_70e3b4e62695c5019086240b75842058
#
_entry.id   70e3b4e62695c5019086240b75842058
#
_cell.length_a   1.000
_cell.length_b   1.000
_cell.length_c   1.000
_cell.angle_alpha   90.00
_cell.angle_beta   90.00
_cell.angle_gamma   90.00
#
_symmetry.space_group_name_H-M   'P 1'
#
loop_
_entity.id
_entity.type
_entity.pdbx_description
1 polymer ?
#
loop_
_entity_poly.entity_id
_entity_poly.type
_entity_poly.pdbx_seq_one_letter_code
_entity_poly.pdbx_strand_id
1 'polypeptide(L)'
;MRYSSPSSKAIAIAVALFASWLVFRGKTPKPVDLSTGTTLAVGEWAAPGPNDVRSPCPGLNSLSNHGYLARDGRNVRAIDIITAMDEYLGIKVDFGFLQTLGAGFRGAFVFLPDFSVGLESYDALTNSHNQIEHDASFTRNDVFFDLVARGVDPESINNDAIPHMHSPAVNLTLVDFLVGFSKDGQTLTVDDIADARHGRLRSTVALNPTAVLHSKQTGGMWREAGFMSLVLGNVDGAVRVDWLREWFVNERLPTALGWQKHNAGLIDVIKYTNTYLQAEKVRNGNNVPGGTPELPIEFGSVLS
;
A
#
# COMPACT_ATOMS: atom_id res chain seq x y z
N MET A 1 30.11 3.83 -5.06
CA MET A 1 28.74 3.37 -5.41
C MET A 1 28.61 3.41 -6.93
N ARG A 2 28.37 2.27 -7.60
CA ARG A 2 28.06 2.29 -9.04
C ARG A 2 26.56 2.46 -9.17
N TYR A 3 26.10 3.61 -9.58
CA TYR A 3 24.74 3.81 -10.09
C TYR A 3 24.59 2.88 -11.30
N SER A 4 23.81 1.81 -11.16
CA SER A 4 23.38 1.06 -12.33
C SER A 4 22.43 1.95 -13.12
N SER A 5 22.78 2.25 -14.37
CA SER A 5 21.87 2.97 -15.27
C SER A 5 20.53 2.23 -15.35
N PRO A 6 19.39 2.94 -15.35
CA PRO A 6 18.10 2.31 -15.50
C PRO A 6 18.07 1.45 -16.75
N SER A 7 17.47 0.25 -16.66
CA SER A 7 17.37 -0.65 -17.82
C SER A 7 16.60 0.04 -18.96
N SER A 8 16.90 -0.30 -20.20
CA SER A 8 16.19 0.22 -21.38
C SER A 8 14.67 0.03 -21.28
N LYS A 9 14.22 -1.07 -20.65
CA LYS A 9 12.81 -1.33 -20.35
C LYS A 9 12.22 -0.31 -19.39
N ALA A 10 12.95 0.07 -18.34
CA ALA A 10 12.52 1.06 -17.36
C ALA A 10 12.32 2.45 -18.00
N ILE A 11 13.25 2.84 -18.87
CA ILE A 11 13.13 4.10 -19.62
C ILE A 11 11.95 4.06 -20.58
N ALA A 12 11.75 2.95 -21.30
CA ALA A 12 10.62 2.79 -22.21
C ALA A 12 9.27 2.88 -21.48
N ILE A 13 9.14 2.25 -20.31
CA ILE A 13 7.94 2.34 -19.47
C ILE A 13 7.71 3.78 -19.00
N ALA A 14 8.74 4.47 -18.53
CA ALA A 14 8.62 5.86 -18.09
C ALA A 14 8.17 6.79 -19.23
N VAL A 15 8.73 6.61 -20.43
CA VAL A 15 8.34 7.38 -21.63
C VAL A 15 6.90 7.05 -22.04
N ALA A 16 6.51 5.76 -22.02
CA ALA A 16 5.16 5.34 -22.35
C ALA A 16 4.12 5.88 -21.36
N LEU A 17 4.42 5.85 -20.05
CA LEU A 17 3.57 6.43 -19.00
C LEU A 17 3.41 7.95 -19.18
N PHE A 18 4.51 8.65 -19.46
CA PHE A 18 4.47 10.09 -19.68
C PHE A 18 3.69 10.45 -20.96
N ALA A 19 3.90 9.72 -22.03
CA ALA A 19 3.17 9.89 -23.27
C ALA A 19 1.66 9.59 -23.06
N SER A 20 1.32 8.54 -22.36
CA SER A 20 -0.06 8.22 -21.99
C SER A 20 -0.69 9.33 -21.17
N TRP A 21 0.02 9.85 -20.18
CA TRP A 21 -0.46 10.99 -19.38
C TRP A 21 -0.73 12.23 -20.24
N LEU A 22 0.15 12.57 -21.18
CA LEU A 22 -0.05 13.70 -22.09
C LEU A 22 -1.30 13.53 -22.99
N VAL A 23 -1.57 12.32 -23.46
CA VAL A 23 -2.70 12.02 -24.34
C VAL A 23 -4.03 11.96 -23.59
N PHE A 24 -4.02 11.41 -22.37
CA PHE A 24 -5.24 11.11 -21.61
C PHE A 24 -5.55 12.09 -20.49
N ARG A 25 -4.67 13.05 -20.21
CA ARG A 25 -4.97 14.08 -19.21
C ARG A 25 -6.27 14.80 -19.54
N GLY A 26 -7.17 14.87 -18.56
CA GLY A 26 -8.47 15.52 -18.70
C GLY A 26 -9.57 14.62 -19.30
N LYS A 27 -9.31 13.33 -19.52
CA LYS A 27 -10.36 12.35 -19.81
C LYS A 27 -10.69 11.60 -18.53
N THR A 28 -11.89 11.78 -18.01
CA THR A 28 -12.39 10.95 -16.91
C THR A 28 -12.37 9.49 -17.33
N PRO A 29 -11.91 8.57 -16.47
CA PRO A 29 -12.02 7.15 -16.74
C PRO A 29 -13.48 6.81 -17.04
N LYS A 30 -13.74 6.15 -18.15
CA LYS A 30 -15.09 5.61 -18.36
C LYS A 30 -15.26 4.45 -17.41
N PRO A 31 -16.37 4.41 -16.64
CA PRO A 31 -16.70 3.25 -15.84
C PRO A 31 -16.79 2.05 -16.77
N VAL A 32 -15.93 1.08 -16.57
CA VAL A 32 -16.00 -0.19 -17.26
C VAL A 32 -16.64 -1.16 -16.30
N ASP A 33 -17.96 -1.29 -16.37
CA ASP A 33 -18.65 -2.39 -15.73
C ASP A 33 -18.60 -3.58 -16.70
N LEU A 34 -17.81 -4.58 -16.39
CA LEU A 34 -17.65 -5.77 -17.23
C LEU A 34 -18.03 -7.07 -16.51
N SER A 35 -18.39 -7.09 -15.23
CA SER A 35 -18.31 -8.37 -14.56
C SER A 35 -19.58 -8.97 -13.97
N THR A 36 -20.62 -8.22 -13.64
CA THR A 36 -21.66 -8.79 -12.79
C THR A 36 -23.10 -8.61 -13.21
N GLY A 37 -23.36 -7.96 -14.33
CA GLY A 37 -24.77 -7.69 -14.75
C GLY A 37 -25.54 -6.76 -13.80
N THR A 38 -24.87 -6.20 -12.79
CA THR A 38 -25.40 -5.16 -11.92
C THR A 38 -24.89 -3.80 -12.40
N THR A 39 -25.78 -2.95 -12.86
CA THR A 39 -25.51 -1.56 -13.25
C THR A 39 -25.31 -0.68 -12.01
N LEU A 40 -24.24 -0.92 -11.23
CA LEU A 40 -23.87 -0.01 -10.16
C LEU A 40 -23.28 1.26 -10.74
N ALA A 41 -23.76 2.39 -10.30
CA ALA A 41 -23.20 3.67 -10.71
C ALA A 41 -21.77 3.85 -10.19
N VAL A 42 -20.98 4.65 -10.91
CA VAL A 42 -19.67 5.08 -10.41
C VAL A 42 -19.86 5.86 -9.13
N GLY A 43 -19.08 5.52 -8.11
CA GLY A 43 -19.20 6.06 -6.75
C GLY A 43 -20.00 5.16 -5.81
N GLU A 44 -20.86 4.29 -6.31
CA GLU A 44 -21.53 3.31 -5.47
C GLU A 44 -20.55 2.21 -5.03
N TRP A 45 -20.46 2.00 -3.74
CA TRP A 45 -19.63 0.95 -3.18
C TRP A 45 -20.33 -0.41 -3.28
N ALA A 46 -19.55 -1.41 -3.67
CA ALA A 46 -19.93 -2.82 -3.57
C ALA A 46 -18.71 -3.64 -3.14
N ALA A 47 -18.96 -4.65 -2.32
CA ALA A 47 -17.93 -5.64 -2.00
C ALA A 47 -17.49 -6.39 -3.27
N PRO A 48 -16.24 -6.88 -3.33
CA PRO A 48 -15.77 -7.64 -4.48
C PRO A 48 -16.60 -8.92 -4.67
N GLY A 49 -16.92 -9.20 -5.92
CA GLY A 49 -17.54 -10.46 -6.32
C GLY A 49 -16.54 -11.65 -6.24
N PRO A 50 -17.04 -12.88 -6.37
CA PRO A 50 -16.22 -14.08 -6.21
C PRO A 50 -15.11 -14.23 -7.24
N ASN A 51 -15.22 -13.57 -8.37
CA ASN A 51 -14.24 -13.61 -9.46
C ASN A 51 -13.38 -12.33 -9.55
N ASP A 52 -13.63 -11.35 -8.69
CA ASP A 52 -12.89 -10.11 -8.68
C ASP A 52 -11.52 -10.31 -8.00
N VAL A 53 -10.51 -9.71 -8.60
CA VAL A 53 -9.16 -9.73 -8.05
C VAL A 53 -8.93 -8.48 -7.22
N ARG A 54 -8.23 -8.64 -6.10
CA ARG A 54 -7.84 -7.54 -5.23
C ARG A 54 -6.33 -7.54 -5.01
N SER A 55 -5.80 -6.34 -4.78
CA SER A 55 -4.39 -6.09 -4.52
C SER A 55 -4.12 -6.09 -3.00
N PRO A 56 -2.86 -6.15 -2.57
CA PRO A 56 -2.52 -5.87 -1.17
C PRO A 56 -2.76 -4.40 -0.78
N CYS A 57 -2.99 -3.52 -1.74
CA CYS A 57 -3.18 -2.09 -1.54
C CYS A 57 -4.65 -1.74 -1.27
N PRO A 58 -5.05 -1.32 -0.05
CA PRO A 58 -6.43 -0.96 0.26
C PRO A 58 -6.94 0.23 -0.53
N GLY A 59 -6.05 1.14 -0.95
CA GLY A 59 -6.41 2.28 -1.77
C GLY A 59 -6.93 1.87 -3.15
N LEU A 60 -6.20 0.98 -3.86
CA LEU A 60 -6.64 0.48 -5.16
C LEU A 60 -7.93 -0.34 -5.04
N ASN A 61 -8.03 -1.16 -3.99
CA ASN A 61 -9.21 -1.97 -3.75
C ASN A 61 -10.44 -1.09 -3.49
N SER A 62 -10.31 -0.03 -2.69
CA SER A 62 -11.37 0.93 -2.45
C SER A 62 -11.82 1.63 -3.74
N LEU A 63 -10.87 2.04 -4.60
CA LEU A 63 -11.19 2.66 -5.87
C LEU A 63 -11.98 1.70 -6.79
N SER A 64 -11.61 0.42 -6.82
CA SER A 64 -12.34 -0.59 -7.59
C SER A 64 -13.69 -0.91 -6.97
N ASN A 65 -13.80 -1.01 -5.65
CA ASN A 65 -15.07 -1.27 -4.96
C ASN A 65 -16.10 -0.13 -5.17
N HIS A 66 -15.62 1.09 -5.42
CA HIS A 66 -16.45 2.23 -5.80
C HIS A 66 -16.64 2.39 -7.32
N GLY A 67 -16.04 1.52 -8.14
CA GLY A 67 -16.13 1.62 -9.60
C GLY A 67 -15.38 2.80 -10.21
N TYR A 68 -14.47 3.41 -9.47
CA TYR A 68 -13.54 4.42 -9.99
C TYR A 68 -12.42 3.81 -10.83
N LEU A 69 -12.11 2.55 -10.56
CA LEU A 69 -11.30 1.65 -11.39
C LEU A 69 -12.11 0.41 -11.72
N ALA A 70 -11.59 -0.43 -12.63
CA ALA A 70 -12.24 -1.68 -13.00
C ALA A 70 -12.57 -2.51 -11.76
N ARG A 71 -13.86 -2.84 -11.57
CA ARG A 71 -14.34 -3.54 -10.36
C ARG A 71 -13.75 -4.94 -10.24
N ASP A 72 -13.52 -5.60 -11.38
CA ASP A 72 -12.92 -6.93 -11.41
C ASP A 72 -11.41 -6.94 -11.13
N GLY A 73 -10.76 -5.77 -11.05
CA GLY A 73 -9.32 -5.63 -10.79
C GLY A 73 -8.43 -6.06 -11.96
N ARG A 74 -8.96 -6.09 -13.20
CA ARG A 74 -8.24 -6.52 -14.41
C ARG A 74 -8.13 -5.41 -15.45
N ASN A 75 -7.07 -5.49 -16.28
CA ASN A 75 -6.80 -4.56 -17.38
C ASN A 75 -6.85 -3.08 -16.94
N VAL A 76 -6.27 -2.79 -15.78
CA VAL A 76 -6.29 -1.45 -15.18
C VAL A 76 -5.13 -0.63 -15.71
N ARG A 77 -5.42 0.40 -16.51
CA ARG A 77 -4.39 1.25 -17.11
C ARG A 77 -3.70 2.09 -16.04
N ALA A 78 -2.40 2.26 -16.19
CA ALA A 78 -1.58 3.07 -15.29
C ALA A 78 -2.10 4.52 -15.17
N ILE A 79 -2.57 5.09 -16.28
CA ILE A 79 -3.12 6.45 -16.29
C ILE A 79 -4.43 6.53 -15.51
N ASP A 80 -5.28 5.49 -15.55
CA ASP A 80 -6.52 5.46 -14.79
C ASP A 80 -6.23 5.40 -13.29
N ILE A 81 -5.20 4.65 -12.88
CA ILE A 81 -4.74 4.62 -11.48
C ILE A 81 -4.33 6.03 -11.03
N ILE A 82 -3.48 6.71 -11.79
CA ILE A 82 -2.99 8.06 -11.46
C ILE A 82 -4.17 9.03 -11.35
N THR A 83 -5.09 8.98 -12.32
CA THR A 83 -6.26 9.87 -12.36
C THR A 83 -7.21 9.59 -11.21
N ALA A 84 -7.50 8.32 -10.92
CA ALA A 84 -8.39 7.95 -9.83
C ALA A 84 -7.80 8.30 -8.45
N MET A 85 -6.48 8.16 -8.28
CA MET A 85 -5.80 8.60 -7.05
C MET A 85 -5.94 10.12 -6.83
N ASP A 86 -5.79 10.92 -7.87
CA ASP A 86 -5.94 12.39 -7.78
C ASP A 86 -7.40 12.79 -7.57
N GLU A 87 -8.30 12.22 -8.36
CA GLU A 87 -9.70 12.63 -8.37
C GLU A 87 -10.47 12.16 -7.13
N TYR A 88 -10.21 10.95 -6.63
CA TYR A 88 -11.02 10.34 -5.57
C TYR A 88 -10.28 10.19 -4.23
N LEU A 89 -8.97 10.02 -4.21
CA LEU A 89 -8.18 9.98 -2.97
C LEU A 89 -7.52 11.32 -2.63
N GLY A 90 -7.48 12.26 -3.58
CA GLY A 90 -6.79 13.55 -3.40
C GLY A 90 -5.28 13.44 -3.41
N ILE A 91 -4.75 12.37 -4.01
CA ILE A 91 -3.31 12.15 -4.17
C ILE A 91 -2.87 12.75 -5.48
N LYS A 92 -2.20 13.89 -5.43
CA LYS A 92 -1.78 14.64 -6.61
C LYS A 92 -0.99 13.79 -7.60
N VAL A 93 -1.10 14.16 -8.86
CA VAL A 93 -0.50 13.46 -10.00
C VAL A 93 1.00 13.22 -9.85
N ASP A 94 1.75 14.14 -9.22
CA ASP A 94 3.20 14.02 -9.00
C ASP A 94 3.54 12.76 -8.19
N PHE A 95 2.85 12.55 -7.08
CA PHE A 95 3.06 11.35 -6.26
C PHE A 95 2.39 10.11 -6.87
N GLY A 96 1.18 10.24 -7.41
CA GLY A 96 0.50 9.15 -8.12
C GLY A 96 1.34 8.60 -9.28
N PHE A 97 1.98 9.49 -10.05
CA PHE A 97 2.89 9.12 -11.12
C PHE A 97 4.13 8.38 -10.60
N LEU A 98 4.76 8.89 -9.53
CA LEU A 98 5.95 8.26 -8.95
C LEU A 98 5.66 6.85 -8.41
N GLN A 99 4.51 6.66 -7.74
CA GLN A 99 4.08 5.35 -7.25
C GLN A 99 3.83 4.36 -8.38
N THR A 100 3.12 4.82 -9.42
CA THR A 100 2.80 4.02 -10.61
C THR A 100 4.07 3.65 -11.37
N LEU A 101 5.00 4.61 -11.53
CA LEU A 101 6.31 4.37 -12.12
C LEU A 101 7.12 3.34 -11.32
N GLY A 102 7.09 3.44 -9.98
CA GLY A 102 7.75 2.48 -9.09
C GLY A 102 7.22 1.06 -9.27
N ALA A 103 5.91 0.86 -9.41
CA ALA A 103 5.31 -0.44 -9.71
C ALA A 103 5.74 -0.95 -11.10
N GLY A 104 5.81 -0.07 -12.10
CA GLY A 104 6.26 -0.41 -13.44
C GLY A 104 7.73 -0.87 -13.48
N PHE A 105 8.63 -0.19 -12.77
CA PHE A 105 10.04 -0.60 -12.67
C PHE A 105 10.24 -1.97 -12.02
N ARG A 106 9.28 -2.40 -11.23
CA ARG A 106 9.28 -3.70 -10.54
C ARG A 106 8.62 -4.80 -11.36
N GLY A 107 8.22 -4.51 -12.60
CA GLY A 107 7.68 -5.48 -13.53
C GLY A 107 6.19 -5.78 -13.35
N ALA A 108 5.47 -5.01 -12.53
CA ALA A 108 4.03 -5.19 -12.36
C ALA A 108 3.22 -4.77 -13.60
N PHE A 109 3.76 -3.88 -14.45
CA PHE A 109 3.07 -3.35 -15.62
C PHE A 109 3.46 -4.06 -16.91
N VAL A 110 2.46 -4.25 -17.75
CA VAL A 110 2.56 -4.84 -19.09
C VAL A 110 1.87 -3.94 -20.12
N PHE A 111 2.02 -4.27 -21.41
CA PHE A 111 1.14 -3.70 -22.43
C PHE A 111 -0.18 -4.46 -22.42
N LEU A 112 -1.27 -3.72 -22.22
CA LEU A 112 -2.64 -4.24 -22.25
C LEU A 112 -3.12 -4.45 -23.70
N PRO A 113 -4.24 -5.15 -23.91
CA PRO A 113 -4.77 -5.43 -25.25
C PRO A 113 -5.06 -4.17 -26.10
N ASP A 114 -5.30 -3.02 -25.46
CA ASP A 114 -5.50 -1.72 -26.11
C ASP A 114 -4.18 -0.95 -26.34
N PHE A 115 -3.04 -1.62 -26.19
CA PHE A 115 -1.69 -1.05 -26.27
C PHE A 115 -1.35 0.02 -25.22
N SER A 116 -2.20 0.22 -24.23
CA SER A 116 -1.86 1.04 -23.07
C SER A 116 -0.93 0.28 -22.10
N VAL A 117 -0.29 1.01 -21.19
CA VAL A 117 0.52 0.41 -20.11
C VAL A 117 -0.32 0.33 -18.84
N GLY A 118 -0.35 -0.84 -18.20
CA GLY A 118 -1.12 -1.04 -16.98
C GLY A 118 -0.92 -2.39 -16.33
N LEU A 119 -1.80 -2.68 -15.37
CA LEU A 119 -1.88 -3.96 -14.68
C LEU A 119 -2.83 -4.87 -15.47
N GLU A 120 -2.35 -6.02 -15.91
CA GLU A 120 -3.23 -7.07 -16.45
C GLU A 120 -4.20 -7.56 -15.37
N SER A 121 -3.68 -7.70 -14.15
CA SER A 121 -4.46 -8.07 -12.96
C SER A 121 -3.82 -7.45 -11.72
N TYR A 122 -4.59 -7.18 -10.68
CA TYR A 122 -4.07 -6.72 -9.40
C TYR A 122 -3.13 -7.72 -8.72
N ASP A 123 -3.18 -9.01 -9.08
CA ASP A 123 -2.22 -10.02 -8.64
C ASP A 123 -0.77 -9.66 -9.05
N ALA A 124 -0.59 -8.90 -10.13
CA ALA A 124 0.74 -8.46 -10.54
C ALA A 124 1.46 -7.62 -9.47
N LEU A 125 0.72 -7.01 -8.54
CA LEU A 125 1.28 -6.23 -7.43
C LEU A 125 1.83 -7.11 -6.30
N THR A 126 1.52 -8.40 -6.30
CA THR A 126 2.06 -9.39 -5.36
C THR A 126 3.28 -10.12 -5.91
N ASN A 127 3.65 -9.88 -7.17
CA ASN A 127 4.74 -10.58 -7.86
C ASN A 127 6.11 -10.31 -7.25
N SER A 128 6.22 -9.36 -6.36
CA SER A 128 7.47 -8.95 -5.76
C SER A 128 7.23 -8.67 -4.28
N HIS A 129 7.56 -9.66 -3.45
CA HIS A 129 7.55 -9.53 -2.00
C HIS A 129 8.37 -8.30 -1.56
N ASN A 130 7.92 -7.64 -0.50
CA ASN A 130 8.56 -6.46 0.06
C ASN A 130 8.49 -5.18 -0.76
N GLN A 131 7.44 -5.02 -1.52
CA GLN A 131 7.22 -3.79 -2.31
C GLN A 131 5.89 -3.12 -1.97
N ILE A 132 4.77 -3.64 -2.48
CA ILE A 132 3.44 -3.23 -2.09
C ILE A 132 2.91 -4.22 -1.05
N GLU A 133 3.07 -5.51 -1.33
CA GLU A 133 2.96 -6.54 -0.32
C GLU A 133 4.27 -6.57 0.49
N HIS A 134 4.18 -6.55 1.81
CA HIS A 134 5.34 -6.59 2.72
C HIS A 134 4.97 -7.17 4.08
N ASP A 135 5.95 -7.77 4.73
CA ASP A 135 5.80 -8.21 6.12
C ASP A 135 5.59 -7.01 7.06
N ALA A 136 5.07 -7.28 8.23
CA ALA A 136 4.69 -6.28 9.22
C ALA A 136 3.63 -5.27 8.72
N SER A 137 2.79 -5.62 7.75
CA SER A 137 1.63 -4.82 7.33
C SER A 137 0.66 -4.59 8.50
N PHE A 138 -0.04 -3.48 8.49
CA PHE A 138 -1.11 -3.19 9.45
C PHE A 138 -2.39 -4.00 9.19
N THR A 139 -2.55 -4.57 8.02
CA THR A 139 -3.82 -5.14 7.59
C THR A 139 -3.72 -6.54 7.01
N ARG A 140 -2.51 -7.00 6.68
CA ARG A 140 -2.28 -8.29 6.02
C ARG A 140 -1.34 -9.16 6.86
N ASN A 141 -1.51 -10.46 6.76
CA ASN A 141 -0.57 -11.41 7.36
C ASN A 141 0.80 -11.27 6.70
N ASP A 142 1.82 -11.56 7.47
CA ASP A 142 3.15 -11.75 6.93
C ASP A 142 3.16 -13.02 6.06
N VAL A 143 3.82 -12.97 4.92
CA VAL A 143 3.84 -14.06 3.95
C VAL A 143 4.37 -15.37 4.55
N PHE A 144 5.32 -15.26 5.46
CA PHE A 144 5.84 -16.40 6.21
C PHE A 144 4.71 -17.22 6.86
N PHE A 145 3.78 -16.56 7.55
CA PHE A 145 2.67 -17.26 8.23
C PHE A 145 1.67 -17.90 7.26
N ASP A 146 1.41 -17.23 6.15
CA ASP A 146 0.52 -17.78 5.14
C ASP A 146 1.12 -19.03 4.50
N LEU A 147 2.45 -19.07 4.28
CA LEU A 147 3.15 -20.24 3.76
C LEU A 147 3.15 -21.39 4.79
N VAL A 148 3.48 -21.11 6.04
CA VAL A 148 3.44 -22.12 7.12
C VAL A 148 2.03 -22.69 7.30
N ALA A 149 1.01 -21.83 7.27
CA ALA A 149 -0.38 -22.28 7.36
C ALA A 149 -0.82 -23.18 6.20
N ARG A 150 -0.14 -23.08 5.04
CA ARG A 150 -0.33 -23.95 3.87
C ARG A 150 0.54 -25.21 3.90
N GLY A 151 1.27 -25.44 5.00
CA GLY A 151 2.10 -26.62 5.18
C GLY A 151 3.51 -26.54 4.57
N VAL A 152 3.98 -25.35 4.23
CA VAL A 152 5.36 -25.16 3.81
C VAL A 152 6.26 -25.23 5.06
N ASP A 153 7.32 -26.01 4.98
CA ASP A 153 8.31 -26.13 6.05
C ASP A 153 8.96 -24.77 6.34
N PRO A 154 8.85 -24.25 7.58
CA PRO A 154 9.44 -22.97 7.97
C PRO A 154 10.92 -22.83 7.62
N GLU A 155 11.71 -23.92 7.75
CA GLU A 155 13.15 -23.91 7.47
C GLU A 155 13.46 -23.83 5.97
N SER A 156 12.50 -24.16 5.13
CA SER A 156 12.63 -24.10 3.66
C SER A 156 12.27 -22.74 3.08
N ILE A 157 11.68 -21.83 3.87
CA ILE A 157 11.19 -20.54 3.39
C ILE A 157 12.37 -19.59 3.20
N ASN A 158 12.67 -19.29 1.94
CA ASN A 158 13.59 -18.23 1.58
C ASN A 158 12.84 -16.93 1.39
N ASN A 159 12.89 -16.04 2.37
CA ASN A 159 12.19 -14.74 2.36
C ASN A 159 12.55 -13.84 1.17
N ASP A 160 13.72 -14.05 0.54
CA ASP A 160 14.13 -13.27 -0.64
C ASP A 160 13.56 -13.82 -1.96
N ALA A 161 13.05 -15.04 -1.96
CA ALA A 161 12.61 -15.79 -3.15
C ALA A 161 11.17 -16.30 -3.05
N ILE A 162 10.32 -15.63 -2.25
CA ILE A 162 8.91 -16.03 -2.11
C ILE A 162 8.18 -15.83 -3.44
N PRO A 163 7.64 -16.90 -4.03
CA PRO A 163 6.93 -16.81 -5.29
C PRO A 163 5.56 -16.15 -5.12
N HIS A 164 5.00 -15.72 -6.23
CA HIS A 164 3.69 -15.06 -6.35
C HIS A 164 2.67 -15.51 -5.32
N MET A 165 2.22 -14.58 -4.50
CA MET A 165 1.15 -14.82 -3.56
C MET A 165 -0.10 -14.08 -4.01
N HIS A 166 -1.24 -14.74 -3.86
CA HIS A 166 -2.52 -14.05 -3.97
C HIS A 166 -2.59 -12.94 -2.93
N SER A 167 -3.25 -11.84 -3.28
CA SER A 167 -3.48 -10.74 -2.34
C SER A 167 -4.10 -11.30 -1.05
N PRO A 168 -3.42 -11.21 0.09
CA PRO A 168 -3.93 -11.79 1.32
C PRO A 168 -5.19 -11.03 1.76
N ALA A 169 -6.15 -11.76 2.32
CA ALA A 169 -7.33 -11.16 2.91
C ALA A 169 -6.95 -10.23 4.06
N VAL A 170 -7.81 -9.25 4.35
CA VAL A 170 -7.66 -8.40 5.52
C VAL A 170 -7.70 -9.24 6.79
N ASN A 171 -6.71 -9.10 7.65
CA ASN A 171 -6.69 -9.70 8.97
C ASN A 171 -7.24 -8.70 10.00
N LEU A 172 -8.44 -8.95 10.48
CA LEU A 172 -9.12 -8.09 11.46
C LEU A 172 -8.35 -7.95 12.76
N THR A 173 -7.65 -9.00 13.20
CA THR A 173 -6.83 -8.96 14.41
C THR A 173 -5.69 -7.93 14.30
N LEU A 174 -5.11 -7.77 13.10
CA LEU A 174 -4.08 -6.76 12.87
C LEU A 174 -4.66 -5.34 12.85
N VAL A 175 -5.84 -5.18 12.29
CA VAL A 175 -6.56 -3.88 12.34
C VAL A 175 -6.91 -3.54 13.79
N ASP A 176 -7.40 -4.50 14.57
CA ASP A 176 -7.70 -4.32 16.00
C ASP A 176 -6.43 -4.02 16.80
N PHE A 177 -5.32 -4.67 16.48
CA PHE A 177 -4.02 -4.36 17.07
C PHE A 177 -3.61 -2.90 16.82
N LEU A 178 -3.70 -2.43 15.58
CA LEU A 178 -3.40 -1.03 15.26
C LEU A 178 -4.30 -0.07 16.03
N VAL A 179 -5.60 -0.31 16.01
CA VAL A 179 -6.58 0.56 16.67
C VAL A 179 -6.42 0.55 18.19
N GLY A 180 -5.93 -0.54 18.76
CA GLY A 180 -5.67 -0.68 20.20
C GLY A 180 -4.63 0.32 20.75
N PHE A 181 -3.84 0.97 19.89
CA PHE A 181 -2.92 2.04 20.29
C PHE A 181 -3.60 3.41 20.47
N SER A 182 -4.84 3.57 20.00
CA SER A 182 -5.59 4.80 20.24
C SER A 182 -5.88 5.00 21.72
N LYS A 183 -5.38 6.09 22.30
CA LYS A 183 -5.53 6.38 23.73
C LYS A 183 -6.94 6.81 24.11
N ASP A 184 -7.65 7.42 23.17
CA ASP A 184 -9.03 7.91 23.36
C ASP A 184 -10.08 6.99 22.70
N GLY A 185 -9.63 5.94 22.00
CA GLY A 185 -10.48 5.05 21.23
C GLY A 185 -11.11 5.66 19.97
N GLN A 186 -10.79 6.91 19.66
CA GLN A 186 -11.38 7.65 18.55
C GLN A 186 -10.36 8.10 17.51
N THR A 187 -9.12 8.38 17.93
CA THR A 187 -8.09 8.95 17.08
C THR A 187 -6.76 8.22 17.33
N LEU A 188 -6.07 7.91 16.26
CA LEU A 188 -4.67 7.48 16.26
C LEU A 188 -3.81 8.70 15.93
N THR A 189 -3.00 9.14 16.87
CA THR A 189 -1.98 10.16 16.61
C THR A 189 -0.81 9.56 15.82
N VAL A 190 0.09 10.40 15.32
CA VAL A 190 1.33 9.95 14.67
C VAL A 190 2.15 9.06 15.62
N ASP A 191 2.19 9.41 16.91
CA ASP A 191 2.89 8.60 17.92
C ASP A 191 2.23 7.25 18.15
N ASP A 192 0.90 7.19 18.22
CA ASP A 192 0.17 5.93 18.35
C ASP A 192 0.40 5.01 17.13
N ILE A 193 0.40 5.58 15.92
CA ILE A 193 0.69 4.85 14.69
C ILE A 193 2.15 4.36 14.67
N ALA A 194 3.10 5.18 15.13
CA ALA A 194 4.51 4.79 15.21
C ALA A 194 4.72 3.70 16.26
N ASP A 195 4.03 3.75 17.42
CA ASP A 195 4.05 2.69 18.44
C ASP A 195 3.46 1.39 17.90
N ALA A 196 2.34 1.47 17.17
CA ALA A 196 1.73 0.32 16.52
C ALA A 196 2.67 -0.29 15.46
N ARG A 197 3.34 0.53 14.67
CA ARG A 197 4.33 0.09 13.68
C ARG A 197 5.49 -0.65 14.35
N HIS A 198 6.03 -0.06 15.40
CA HIS A 198 7.11 -0.67 16.16
C HIS A 198 6.67 -2.01 16.79
N GLY A 199 5.48 -2.07 17.39
CA GLY A 199 4.90 -3.30 17.92
C GLY A 199 4.71 -4.37 16.86
N ARG A 200 4.22 -3.98 15.67
CA ARG A 200 4.00 -4.90 14.55
C ARG A 200 5.32 -5.48 14.02
N LEU A 201 6.34 -4.64 13.88
CA LEU A 201 7.68 -5.04 13.49
C LEU A 201 8.27 -6.07 14.46
N ARG A 202 8.16 -5.82 15.75
CA ARG A 202 8.63 -6.75 16.81
C ARG A 202 7.90 -8.08 16.74
N SER A 203 6.58 -8.08 16.53
CA SER A 203 5.82 -9.32 16.43
C SER A 203 6.25 -10.14 15.21
N THR A 204 6.50 -9.50 14.08
CA THR A 204 7.00 -10.16 12.86
C THR A 204 8.34 -10.85 13.11
N VAL A 205 9.32 -10.13 13.71
CA VAL A 205 10.64 -10.70 13.99
C VAL A 205 10.59 -11.80 15.06
N ALA A 206 9.76 -11.64 16.10
CA ALA A 206 9.60 -12.65 17.14
C ALA A 206 8.99 -13.96 16.62
N LEU A 207 8.10 -13.86 15.65
CA LEU A 207 7.41 -15.00 15.09
C LEU A 207 8.13 -15.61 13.88
N ASN A 208 8.97 -14.85 13.20
CA ASN A 208 9.84 -15.30 12.11
C ASN A 208 11.28 -14.90 12.40
N PRO A 209 12.05 -15.75 13.15
CA PRO A 209 13.43 -15.45 13.49
C PRO A 209 14.37 -15.33 12.28
N THR A 210 13.95 -15.81 11.12
CA THR A 210 14.69 -15.72 9.85
C THR A 210 14.28 -14.49 9.02
N ALA A 211 13.33 -13.70 9.52
CA ALA A 211 12.92 -12.48 8.84
C ALA A 211 14.08 -11.49 8.78
N VAL A 212 14.61 -11.27 7.59
CA VAL A 212 15.59 -10.23 7.33
C VAL A 212 14.86 -9.01 6.83
N LEU A 213 14.67 -8.03 7.71
CA LEU A 213 14.02 -6.78 7.33
C LEU A 213 15.03 -5.89 6.61
N HIS A 214 15.16 -6.10 5.32
CA HIS A 214 16.01 -5.27 4.48
C HIS A 214 15.50 -3.80 4.44
N SER A 215 16.39 -2.86 4.12
CA SER A 215 16.05 -1.43 3.99
C SER A 215 14.85 -1.14 3.05
N LYS A 216 14.61 -2.00 2.07
CA LYS A 216 13.46 -1.91 1.17
C LYS A 216 12.13 -2.23 1.86
N GLN A 217 12.13 -3.21 2.76
CA GLN A 217 10.95 -3.59 3.56
C GLN A 217 10.61 -2.51 4.57
N THR A 218 11.62 -2.04 5.32
CA THR A 218 11.42 -0.95 6.28
C THR A 218 10.91 0.32 5.59
N GLY A 219 11.43 0.66 4.41
CA GLY A 219 10.90 1.75 3.60
C GLY A 219 9.43 1.55 3.15
N GLY A 220 9.00 0.31 2.89
CA GLY A 220 7.60 -0.05 2.59
C GLY A 220 6.68 0.23 3.77
N MET A 221 7.06 -0.26 4.95
CA MET A 221 6.29 -0.13 6.19
C MET A 221 6.04 1.34 6.59
N TRP A 222 7.06 2.19 6.48
CA TRP A 222 6.91 3.62 6.79
C TRP A 222 6.07 4.36 5.75
N ARG A 223 6.16 3.95 4.48
CA ARG A 223 5.28 4.48 3.43
C ARG A 223 3.83 4.08 3.64
N GLU A 224 3.53 2.87 4.13
CA GLU A 224 2.18 2.48 4.49
C GLU A 224 1.60 3.41 5.56
N ALA A 225 2.34 3.68 6.65
CA ALA A 225 1.92 4.61 7.69
C ALA A 225 1.76 6.04 7.13
N GLY A 226 2.73 6.51 6.35
CA GLY A 226 2.69 7.82 5.71
C GLY A 226 1.52 7.97 4.74
N PHE A 227 1.23 6.93 3.98
CA PHE A 227 0.11 6.92 3.03
C PHE A 227 -1.24 6.92 3.75
N MET A 228 -1.36 6.17 4.84
CA MET A 228 -2.55 6.19 5.69
C MET A 228 -2.84 7.60 6.22
N SER A 229 -1.84 8.29 6.76
CA SER A 229 -1.98 9.69 7.20
C SER A 229 -2.21 10.66 6.05
N LEU A 230 -1.67 10.38 4.86
CA LEU A 230 -1.89 11.19 3.67
C LEU A 230 -3.36 11.18 3.24
N VAL A 231 -3.99 10.00 3.25
CA VAL A 231 -5.36 9.81 2.77
C VAL A 231 -6.40 10.10 3.85
N LEU A 232 -6.17 9.61 5.07
CA LEU A 232 -7.16 9.68 6.16
C LEU A 232 -6.82 10.73 7.22
N GLY A 233 -5.56 11.19 7.28
CA GLY A 233 -5.11 12.05 8.37
C GLY A 233 -5.60 13.48 8.27
N ASN A 234 -5.66 14.13 9.40
CA ASN A 234 -5.82 15.59 9.51
C ASN A 234 -4.45 16.29 9.21
N VAL A 235 -4.39 17.61 9.42
CA VAL A 235 -3.19 18.42 9.18
C VAL A 235 -1.96 17.97 9.99
N ASP A 236 -2.17 17.30 11.11
CA ASP A 236 -1.15 16.75 12.00
C ASP A 236 -0.82 15.30 11.69
N GLY A 237 -1.51 14.67 10.73
CA GLY A 237 -1.35 13.28 10.34
C GLY A 237 -2.12 12.29 11.22
N ALA A 238 -2.89 12.77 12.19
CA ALA A 238 -3.71 11.92 13.04
C ALA A 238 -4.94 11.39 12.27
N VAL A 239 -5.28 10.13 12.51
CA VAL A 239 -6.30 9.39 11.76
C VAL A 239 -7.46 8.99 12.67
N ARG A 240 -8.68 9.22 12.24
CA ARG A 240 -9.87 8.75 12.96
C ARG A 240 -10.01 7.24 12.85
N VAL A 241 -10.30 6.58 13.96
CA VAL A 241 -10.44 5.14 14.06
C VAL A 241 -11.59 4.60 13.21
N ASP A 242 -12.73 5.29 13.19
CA ASP A 242 -13.89 4.90 12.39
C ASP A 242 -13.60 4.97 10.88
N TRP A 243 -12.88 6.00 10.40
CA TRP A 243 -12.46 6.11 9.02
C TRP A 243 -11.46 5.02 8.63
N LEU A 244 -10.50 4.73 9.51
CA LEU A 244 -9.52 3.69 9.31
C LEU A 244 -10.18 2.32 9.19
N ARG A 245 -11.12 2.00 10.08
CA ARG A 245 -11.86 0.75 10.03
C ARG A 245 -12.66 0.62 8.74
N GLU A 246 -13.36 1.66 8.34
CA GLU A 246 -14.14 1.63 7.10
C GLU A 246 -13.25 1.37 5.88
N TRP A 247 -12.08 2.03 5.85
CA TRP A 247 -11.17 1.87 4.72
C TRP A 247 -10.43 0.54 4.74
N PHE A 248 -9.94 0.07 5.88
CA PHE A 248 -9.13 -1.14 5.95
C PHE A 248 -9.95 -2.42 5.99
N VAL A 249 -11.10 -2.43 6.66
CA VAL A 249 -11.93 -3.62 6.81
C VAL A 249 -12.84 -3.82 5.62
N ASN A 250 -13.53 -2.74 5.20
CA ASN A 250 -14.50 -2.79 4.12
C ASN A 250 -13.91 -2.39 2.77
N GLU A 251 -12.67 -1.91 2.75
CA GLU A 251 -12.05 -1.30 1.56
C GLU A 251 -13.00 -0.30 0.90
N ARG A 252 -13.58 0.56 1.74
CA ARG A 252 -14.58 1.56 1.38
C ARG A 252 -14.10 2.94 1.82
N LEU A 253 -14.23 3.91 0.95
CA LEU A 253 -13.92 5.30 1.31
C LEU A 253 -14.93 5.79 2.36
N PRO A 254 -14.48 6.38 3.50
CA PRO A 254 -15.36 6.70 4.62
C PRO A 254 -16.14 8.00 4.42
N THR A 255 -16.63 8.25 3.21
CA THR A 255 -17.38 9.44 2.82
C THR A 255 -18.69 9.60 3.61
N ALA A 256 -19.36 8.47 3.91
CA ALA A 256 -20.56 8.47 4.75
C ALA A 256 -20.29 8.89 6.20
N LEU A 257 -19.02 8.79 6.65
CA LEU A 257 -18.57 9.22 7.98
C LEU A 257 -17.99 10.64 7.98
N GLY A 258 -18.18 11.37 6.87
CA GLY A 258 -17.73 12.76 6.74
C GLY A 258 -16.29 12.93 6.27
N TRP A 259 -15.62 11.85 5.83
CA TRP A 259 -14.30 11.96 5.22
C TRP A 259 -14.38 12.73 3.90
N GLN A 260 -13.41 13.60 3.71
CA GLN A 260 -13.19 14.33 2.46
C GLN A 260 -11.75 14.18 2.04
N LYS A 261 -11.52 14.03 0.74
CA LYS A 261 -10.16 13.92 0.20
C LYS A 261 -9.33 15.16 0.49
N HIS A 262 -8.06 14.96 0.75
CA HIS A 262 -7.07 16.03 0.82
C HIS A 262 -6.35 16.15 -0.52
N ASN A 263 -5.85 17.35 -0.85
CA ASN A 263 -5.02 17.54 -2.03
C ASN A 263 -3.53 17.45 -1.62
N ALA A 264 -3.06 16.24 -1.41
CA ALA A 264 -1.72 15.95 -0.92
C ALA A 264 -0.82 15.41 -2.04
N GLY A 265 0.39 15.96 -2.15
CA GLY A 265 1.37 15.58 -3.16
C GLY A 265 2.63 14.95 -2.59
N LEU A 266 3.65 14.85 -3.43
CA LEU A 266 4.94 14.24 -3.06
C LEU A 266 5.57 14.87 -1.81
N ILE A 267 5.47 16.19 -1.66
CA ILE A 267 6.05 16.90 -0.50
C ILE A 267 5.36 16.47 0.79
N ASP A 268 4.04 16.30 0.76
CA ASP A 268 3.27 15.87 1.94
C ASP A 268 3.62 14.45 2.34
N VAL A 269 3.80 13.55 1.36
CA VAL A 269 4.27 12.17 1.60
C VAL A 269 5.64 12.17 2.25
N ILE A 270 6.58 12.97 1.74
CA ILE A 270 7.92 13.09 2.32
C ILE A 270 7.84 13.61 3.75
N LYS A 271 7.00 14.62 4.00
CA LYS A 271 6.77 15.15 5.35
C LYS A 271 6.29 14.05 6.31
N TYR A 272 5.21 13.35 5.97
CA TYR A 272 4.67 12.29 6.85
C TYR A 272 5.65 11.13 7.02
N THR A 273 6.30 10.67 5.96
CA THR A 273 7.32 9.61 6.04
C THR A 273 8.45 10.01 6.98
N ASN A 274 8.97 11.25 6.86
CA ASN A 274 10.02 11.76 7.75
C ASN A 274 9.53 11.87 9.20
N THR A 275 8.29 12.28 9.42
CA THR A 275 7.71 12.34 10.77
C THR A 275 7.73 10.97 11.43
N TYR A 276 7.30 9.93 10.71
CA TYR A 276 7.34 8.56 11.23
C TYR A 276 8.76 8.03 11.44
N LEU A 277 9.68 8.31 10.51
CA LEU A 277 11.10 7.93 10.67
C LEU A 277 11.76 8.60 11.90
N GLN A 278 11.41 9.84 12.18
CA GLN A 278 11.91 10.52 13.39
C GLN A 278 11.28 9.93 14.65
N ALA A 279 9.98 9.66 14.64
CA ALA A 279 9.31 9.01 15.76
C ALA A 279 9.92 7.64 16.08
N GLU A 280 10.32 6.88 15.05
CA GLU A 280 11.01 5.61 15.22
C GLU A 280 12.42 5.76 15.79
N LYS A 281 13.22 6.73 15.32
CA LYS A 281 14.54 7.00 15.87
C LYS A 281 14.49 7.30 17.37
N VAL A 282 13.48 8.03 17.81
CA VAL A 282 13.24 8.31 19.24
C VAL A 282 12.96 7.02 20.01
N ARG A 283 12.16 6.12 19.46
CA ARG A 283 11.81 4.84 20.08
C ARG A 283 13.00 3.89 20.18
N ASN A 284 13.82 3.82 19.16
CA ASN A 284 15.03 3.01 19.14
C ASN A 284 16.13 3.56 20.07
N GLY A 285 16.19 4.88 20.27
CA GLY A 285 17.12 5.54 21.18
C GLY A 285 16.69 5.53 22.66
N ASN A 286 15.40 5.46 22.93
CA ASN A 286 14.84 5.35 24.28
C ASN A 286 14.52 3.88 24.52
N ASN A 287 15.36 3.15 25.24
CA ASN A 287 15.09 1.80 25.70
C ASN A 287 13.64 1.69 26.18
N VAL A 288 12.75 1.15 25.35
CA VAL A 288 11.35 0.96 25.72
C VAL A 288 11.33 -0.04 26.88
N PRO A 289 10.72 0.29 28.04
CA PRO A 289 10.68 -0.63 29.18
C PRO A 289 10.00 -1.94 28.75
N GLY A 290 10.72 -3.05 28.79
CA GLY A 290 10.20 -4.36 28.41
C GLY A 290 11.19 -5.27 27.70
N GLY A 291 12.48 -4.92 27.68
CA GLY A 291 13.55 -5.80 27.22
C GLY A 291 13.35 -6.29 25.79
N THR A 292 13.45 -5.39 24.84
CA THR A 292 13.43 -5.77 23.43
C THR A 292 14.80 -6.31 23.02
N PRO A 293 14.87 -7.44 22.28
CA PRO A 293 16.08 -7.77 21.57
C PRO A 293 16.45 -6.60 20.66
N GLU A 294 17.72 -6.21 20.66
CA GLU A 294 18.23 -5.29 19.65
C GLU A 294 17.86 -5.86 18.28
N LEU A 295 16.99 -5.17 17.57
CA LEU A 295 16.68 -5.55 16.20
C LEU A 295 17.94 -5.28 15.39
N PRO A 296 18.47 -6.24 14.61
CA PRO A 296 19.56 -5.99 13.68
C PRO A 296 19.02 -5.17 12.48
N ILE A 297 18.67 -3.93 12.73
CA ILE A 297 18.18 -3.02 11.70
C ILE A 297 19.30 -2.04 11.42
N GLU A 298 20.06 -2.29 10.36
CA GLU A 298 20.92 -1.28 9.78
C GLU A 298 20.06 -0.24 9.05
N PHE A 299 19.68 0.83 9.72
CA PHE A 299 18.93 1.95 9.15
C PHE A 299 19.74 2.85 8.20
N GLY A 300 20.92 2.42 7.79
CA GLY A 300 21.97 3.25 7.17
C GLY A 300 21.76 3.71 5.74
N SER A 301 20.69 3.33 5.03
CA SER A 301 20.63 3.60 3.59
C SER A 301 19.29 4.08 3.01
N VAL A 302 18.39 4.60 3.83
CA VAL A 302 17.07 5.09 3.31
C VAL A 302 17.18 6.45 2.62
N LEU A 303 18.32 7.15 2.75
CA LEU A 303 18.56 8.49 2.19
C LEU A 303 19.82 8.59 1.30
N SER A 304 20.38 7.46 0.85
CA SER A 304 21.49 7.49 -0.12
C SER A 304 21.09 6.91 -1.47
#